data_2f03f3bfb6305b613f35cf8fafdedd29
#
_entry.id   2f03f3bfb6305b613f35cf8fafdedd29
#
_cell.length_a   1.000
_cell.length_b   1.000
_cell.length_c   1.000
_cell.angle_alpha   90.00
_cell.angle_beta   90.00
_cell.angle_gamma   90.00
#
_symmetry.space_group_name_H-M   'P 1'
#
loop_
_entity.id
_entity.type
_entity.pdbx_description
1 polymer ?
#
loop_
_entity_poly.entity_id
_entity_poly.type
_entity_poly.pdbx_seq_one_letter_code
_entity_poly.pdbx_strand_id
1 'polypeptide(L)'
;MDHSSQLLKGVLDMCLLALIAEEPSYGYEMADKLEQRGLELVSEGSIYPTLSRMQKAGLIQGYFVETGGSGPPRKYYRIAETGMGQLEEWRDEWTRLSVGVQEVLNGGARG
;
A
#
# COMPACT_ATOMS: atom_id res chain seq x y z
N MET A 1 -2.48 -1.92 20.72
CA MET A 1 -1.89 -2.05 19.37
C MET A 1 -0.39 -2.06 19.51
N ASP A 2 0.27 -2.98 18.89
CA ASP A 2 1.71 -3.03 19.03
C ASP A 2 2.40 -1.98 18.14
N HIS A 3 3.68 -1.81 18.33
CA HIS A 3 4.45 -0.78 17.65
C HIS A 3 4.56 -1.02 16.15
N SER A 4 4.68 -2.28 15.75
CA SER A 4 4.77 -2.63 14.34
C SER A 4 3.52 -2.22 13.57
N SER A 5 2.34 -2.44 14.17
CA SER A 5 1.08 -2.05 13.55
C SER A 5 0.99 -0.54 13.39
N GLN A 6 1.51 0.20 14.35
CA GLN A 6 1.50 1.66 14.26
C GLN A 6 2.40 2.16 13.15
N LEU A 7 3.58 1.56 13.02
CA LEU A 7 4.50 1.91 11.93
C LEU A 7 3.87 1.62 10.58
N LEU A 8 3.24 0.45 10.47
CA LEU A 8 2.63 0.03 9.23
C LEU A 8 1.52 0.97 8.78
N LYS A 9 0.74 1.49 9.71
CA LYS A 9 -0.34 2.43 9.37
C LYS A 9 0.16 3.64 8.61
N GLY A 10 1.37 4.07 8.90
CA GLY A 10 1.93 5.25 8.26
C GLY A 10 2.42 5.02 6.84
N VAL A 11 2.58 3.75 6.44
CA VAL A 11 3.11 3.45 5.11
C VAL A 11 2.20 2.58 4.27
N LEU A 12 1.04 2.21 4.82
CA LEU A 12 0.17 1.26 4.13
C LEU A 12 -0.32 1.76 2.78
N ASP A 13 -0.75 3.01 2.70
CA ASP A 13 -1.24 3.55 1.43
C ASP A 13 -0.14 3.54 0.37
N MET A 14 1.08 3.89 0.73
CA MET A 14 2.21 3.83 -0.19
C MET A 14 2.45 2.40 -0.68
N CYS A 15 2.39 1.43 0.23
CA CYS A 15 2.61 0.04 -0.13
C CYS A 15 1.52 -0.48 -1.05
N LEU A 16 0.25 -0.17 -0.75
CA LEU A 16 -0.85 -0.61 -1.60
C LEU A 16 -0.78 0.05 -2.97
N LEU A 17 -0.48 1.33 -3.01
CA LEU A 17 -0.36 2.03 -4.28
C LEU A 17 0.76 1.43 -5.14
N ALA A 18 1.88 1.06 -4.51
CA ALA A 18 2.98 0.44 -5.22
C ALA A 18 2.59 -0.92 -5.81
N LEU A 19 1.82 -1.72 -5.07
CA LEU A 19 1.34 -3.00 -5.58
C LEU A 19 0.41 -2.80 -6.77
N ILE A 20 -0.48 -1.82 -6.67
CA ILE A 20 -1.43 -1.54 -7.75
C ILE A 20 -0.69 -1.02 -9.00
N ALA A 21 0.43 -0.31 -8.79
CA ALA A 21 1.24 0.16 -9.90
C ALA A 21 1.92 -0.99 -10.66
N GLU A 22 2.21 -2.09 -9.97
CA GLU A 22 2.80 -3.26 -10.62
C GLU A 22 1.80 -3.92 -11.57
N GLU A 23 0.56 -4.07 -11.11
CA GLU A 23 -0.52 -4.64 -11.91
C GLU A 23 -1.83 -4.43 -11.16
N PRO A 24 -2.95 -4.35 -11.88
CA PRO A 24 -4.25 -4.24 -11.22
C PRO A 24 -4.45 -5.41 -10.27
N SER A 25 -5.01 -5.12 -9.10
CA SER A 25 -5.14 -6.12 -8.04
C SER A 25 -6.44 -5.91 -7.27
N TYR A 26 -6.91 -6.97 -6.63
CA TYR A 26 -8.04 -6.86 -5.71
C TYR A 26 -7.54 -6.98 -4.27
N GLY A 27 -8.38 -6.58 -3.31
CA GLY A 27 -7.92 -6.42 -1.92
C GLY A 27 -7.30 -7.64 -1.29
N TYR A 28 -7.92 -8.80 -1.47
CA TYR A 28 -7.40 -10.04 -0.91
C TYR A 28 -6.02 -10.37 -1.49
N GLU A 29 -5.87 -10.16 -2.78
CA GLU A 29 -4.61 -10.41 -3.46
C GLU A 29 -3.50 -9.50 -2.93
N MET A 30 -3.85 -8.27 -2.61
CA MET A 30 -2.88 -7.33 -2.04
C MET A 30 -2.42 -7.76 -0.65
N ALA A 31 -3.36 -8.27 0.16
CA ALA A 31 -3.00 -8.78 1.48
C ALA A 31 -1.97 -9.91 1.36
N ASP A 32 -2.22 -10.81 0.42
CA ASP A 32 -1.32 -11.93 0.15
C ASP A 32 0.06 -11.46 -0.27
N LYS A 33 0.11 -10.50 -1.18
CA LYS A 33 1.38 -9.97 -1.68
C LYS A 33 2.17 -9.28 -0.58
N LEU A 34 1.48 -8.54 0.29
CA LEU A 34 2.15 -7.89 1.41
C LEU A 34 2.76 -8.92 2.36
N GLU A 35 2.00 -9.96 2.65
CA GLU A 35 2.49 -11.02 3.52
C GLU A 35 3.72 -11.71 2.92
N GLN A 36 3.66 -12.01 1.62
CA GLN A 36 4.78 -12.65 0.94
C GLN A 36 6.03 -11.80 0.95
N ARG A 37 5.88 -10.49 1.04
CA ARG A 37 7.01 -9.57 1.06
C ARG A 37 7.42 -9.12 2.45
N GLY A 38 6.89 -9.80 3.48
CA GLY A 38 7.32 -9.57 4.84
C GLY A 38 6.46 -8.67 5.70
N LEU A 39 5.33 -8.19 5.15
CA LEU A 39 4.43 -7.33 5.91
C LEU A 39 3.22 -8.14 6.34
N GLU A 40 3.41 -8.98 7.36
CA GLU A 40 2.41 -9.97 7.76
C GLU A 40 1.27 -9.43 8.60
N LEU A 41 1.41 -8.23 9.15
CA LEU A 41 0.42 -7.70 10.08
C LEU A 41 -0.73 -6.95 9.43
N VAL A 42 -0.79 -6.95 8.10
CA VAL A 42 -1.83 -6.20 7.39
C VAL A 42 -3.08 -7.06 7.28
N SER A 43 -4.18 -6.57 7.84
CA SER A 43 -5.46 -7.27 7.74
C SER A 43 -6.29 -6.64 6.63
N GLU A 44 -7.26 -7.41 6.13
CA GLU A 44 -8.20 -6.90 5.15
C GLU A 44 -8.98 -5.71 5.71
N GLY A 45 -9.21 -5.71 7.03
CA GLY A 45 -9.88 -4.61 7.67
C GLY A 45 -9.15 -3.29 7.56
N SER A 46 -7.84 -3.33 7.38
CA SER A 46 -7.04 -2.11 7.18
C SER A 46 -6.96 -1.74 5.71
N ILE A 47 -6.97 -2.74 4.83
CA ILE A 47 -6.78 -2.53 3.40
C ILE A 47 -7.95 -1.79 2.76
N TYR A 48 -9.18 -2.25 3.01
CA TYR A 48 -10.33 -1.67 2.32
C TYR A 48 -10.58 -0.20 2.64
N PRO A 49 -10.47 0.25 3.88
CA PRO A 49 -10.60 1.69 4.16
C PRO A 49 -9.54 2.52 3.45
N THR A 50 -8.32 1.99 3.35
CA THR A 50 -7.22 2.69 2.68
C THR A 50 -7.49 2.80 1.18
N LEU A 51 -7.95 1.71 0.56
CA LEU A 51 -8.30 1.72 -0.85
C LEU A 51 -9.43 2.72 -1.11
N SER A 52 -10.43 2.76 -0.23
CA SER A 52 -11.53 3.70 -0.38
C SER A 52 -11.04 5.14 -0.36
N ARG A 53 -10.14 5.47 0.57
CA ARG A 53 -9.59 6.82 0.64
C ARG A 53 -8.80 7.18 -0.61
N MET A 54 -7.98 6.26 -1.10
CA MET A 54 -7.19 6.52 -2.29
C MET A 54 -8.06 6.66 -3.54
N GLN A 55 -9.14 5.87 -3.61
CA GLN A 55 -10.06 6.00 -4.72
C GLN A 55 -10.75 7.36 -4.70
N LYS A 56 -11.20 7.81 -3.53
CA LYS A 56 -11.82 9.11 -3.39
C LYS A 56 -10.86 10.24 -3.73
N ALA A 57 -9.58 10.03 -3.44
CA ALA A 57 -8.56 11.03 -3.76
C ALA A 57 -8.14 10.99 -5.24
N GLY A 58 -8.68 10.06 -6.00
CA GLY A 58 -8.38 9.99 -7.43
C GLY A 58 -7.07 9.31 -7.79
N LEU A 59 -6.46 8.62 -6.82
CA LEU A 59 -5.17 7.96 -7.06
C LEU A 59 -5.33 6.61 -7.74
N ILE A 60 -6.46 5.96 -7.52
CA ILE A 60 -6.75 4.65 -8.12
C ILE A 60 -8.19 4.63 -8.60
N GLN A 61 -8.48 3.72 -9.52
CA GLN A 61 -9.82 3.50 -10.05
C GLN A 61 -10.24 2.06 -9.75
N GLY A 62 -11.48 1.90 -9.27
CA GLY A 62 -12.01 0.58 -9.00
C GLY A 62 -12.90 0.13 -10.14
N TYR A 63 -12.89 -1.17 -10.43
CA TYR A 63 -13.77 -1.75 -11.43
C TYR A 63 -14.03 -3.21 -11.07
N PHE A 64 -15.12 -3.75 -11.59
CA PHE A 64 -15.51 -5.12 -11.25
C PHE A 64 -15.14 -6.08 -12.37
N VAL A 65 -14.69 -7.27 -11.97
CA VAL A 65 -14.33 -8.33 -12.89
C VAL A 65 -15.14 -9.57 -12.54
N GLU A 66 -15.76 -10.18 -13.53
CA GLU A 66 -16.55 -11.39 -13.34
C GLU A 66 -15.63 -12.54 -12.95
N THR A 67 -16.12 -13.38 -12.06
CA THR A 67 -15.30 -14.48 -11.53
C THR A 67 -15.58 -15.82 -12.21
N GLY A 68 -16.20 -15.81 -13.36
CA GLY A 68 -16.35 -17.04 -14.12
C GLY A 68 -17.48 -17.93 -13.67
N GLY A 69 -18.56 -17.38 -13.23
CA GLY A 69 -19.78 -18.16 -13.06
C GLY A 69 -20.18 -18.53 -11.65
N SER A 70 -19.31 -18.50 -10.69
CA SER A 70 -19.77 -18.74 -9.34
C SER A 70 -19.21 -17.69 -8.42
N GLY A 71 -20.09 -17.05 -7.71
CA GLY A 71 -19.72 -16.01 -6.77
C GLY A 71 -19.85 -14.62 -7.38
N PRO A 72 -19.77 -13.60 -6.53
CA PRO A 72 -19.92 -12.22 -6.98
C PRO A 72 -18.69 -11.74 -7.74
N PRO A 73 -18.85 -10.72 -8.57
CA PRO A 73 -17.68 -10.12 -9.23
C PRO A 73 -16.70 -9.60 -8.20
N ARG A 74 -15.41 -9.60 -8.58
CA ARG A 74 -14.36 -9.05 -7.73
C ARG A 74 -14.07 -7.62 -8.11
N LYS A 75 -13.83 -6.79 -7.10
CA LYS A 75 -13.46 -5.42 -7.35
C LYS A 75 -11.93 -5.30 -7.44
N TYR A 76 -11.48 -4.94 -8.63
CA TYR A 76 -10.08 -4.69 -8.88
C TYR A 76 -9.80 -3.19 -8.83
N TYR A 77 -8.54 -2.86 -8.65
CA TYR A 77 -8.10 -1.47 -8.65
C TYR A 77 -6.91 -1.33 -9.58
N ARG A 78 -6.89 -0.22 -10.30
CA ARG A 78 -5.75 0.12 -11.14
C ARG A 78 -5.32 1.54 -10.80
N ILE A 79 -4.05 1.84 -11.06
CA ILE A 79 -3.51 3.14 -10.70
C ILE A 79 -3.93 4.19 -11.74
N ALA A 80 -4.25 5.39 -11.24
CA ALA A 80 -4.52 6.52 -12.11
C ALA A 80 -3.21 7.28 -12.35
N GLU A 81 -3.23 8.18 -13.33
CA GLU A 81 -2.04 8.98 -13.62
C GLU A 81 -1.64 9.81 -12.41
N THR A 82 -2.61 10.38 -11.72
CA THR A 82 -2.35 11.11 -10.48
C THR A 82 -1.74 10.22 -9.43
N GLY A 83 -2.12 8.94 -9.43
CA GLY A 83 -1.55 7.97 -8.48
C GLY A 83 -0.08 7.69 -8.77
N MET A 84 0.29 7.66 -10.05
CA MET A 84 1.69 7.45 -10.41
C MET A 84 2.56 8.58 -9.86
N GLY A 85 2.09 9.81 -10.01
CA GLY A 85 2.82 10.98 -9.48
C GLY A 85 2.91 10.94 -7.97
N GLN A 86 1.81 10.58 -7.31
CA GLN A 86 1.82 10.51 -5.85
C GLN A 86 2.76 9.42 -5.35
N LEU A 87 2.80 8.29 -6.04
CA LEU A 87 3.69 7.21 -5.65
C LEU A 87 5.16 7.65 -5.72
N GLU A 88 5.53 8.39 -6.75
CA GLU A 88 6.88 8.90 -6.88
C GLU A 88 7.24 9.81 -5.72
N GLU A 89 6.34 10.73 -5.33
CA GLU A 89 6.57 11.61 -4.21
C GLU A 89 6.70 10.83 -2.90
N TRP A 90 5.83 9.88 -2.67
CA TRP A 90 5.88 9.08 -1.44
C TRP A 90 7.14 8.23 -1.37
N ARG A 91 7.58 7.72 -2.51
CA ARG A 91 8.81 6.93 -2.58
C ARG A 91 10.01 7.77 -2.17
N ASP A 92 10.07 9.00 -2.66
CA ASP A 92 11.15 9.91 -2.30
C ASP A 92 11.10 10.30 -0.82
N GLU A 93 9.90 10.57 -0.33
CA GLU A 93 9.72 10.91 1.08
C GLU A 93 10.15 9.75 1.98
N TRP A 94 9.78 8.54 1.60
CA TRP A 94 10.15 7.36 2.37
C TRP A 94 11.67 7.18 2.37
N THR A 95 12.32 7.38 1.25
CA THR A 95 13.77 7.25 1.17
C THR A 95 14.45 8.23 2.13
N ARG A 96 14.02 9.48 2.12
CA ARG A 96 14.60 10.50 3.01
C ARG A 96 14.32 10.18 4.47
N LEU A 97 13.08 9.83 4.76
CA LEU A 97 12.68 9.54 6.14
C LEU A 97 13.41 8.32 6.68
N SER A 98 13.47 7.25 5.90
CA SER A 98 14.10 6.03 6.37
C SER A 98 15.60 6.21 6.61
N VAL A 99 16.26 6.98 5.77
CA VAL A 99 17.66 7.29 5.98
C VAL A 99 17.85 8.09 7.28
N GLY A 100 17.00 9.11 7.48
CA GLY A 100 17.08 9.91 8.71
C GLY A 100 16.82 9.09 9.95
N VAL A 101 15.83 8.21 9.92
CA VAL A 101 15.54 7.35 11.06
C VAL A 101 16.73 6.44 11.36
N GLN A 102 17.31 5.86 10.31
CA GLN A 102 18.48 5.00 10.51
C GLN A 102 19.64 5.75 11.14
N GLU A 103 19.88 6.99 10.70
CA GLU A 103 20.92 7.83 11.27
C GLU A 103 20.71 8.06 12.76
N VAL A 104 19.47 8.33 13.15
CA VAL A 104 19.13 8.54 14.56
C VAL A 104 19.34 7.24 15.33
N LEU A 105 18.89 6.12 14.79
CA LEU A 105 19.02 4.84 15.47
C LEU A 105 20.46 4.40 15.62
N ASN A 106 21.31 4.77 14.66
CA ASN A 106 22.72 4.42 14.69
C ASN A 106 23.61 5.44 15.38
N GLY A 107 23.01 6.36 16.08
CA GLY A 107 23.77 7.36 16.81
C GLY A 107 24.46 8.39 15.93
N GLY A 108 23.83 8.72 14.81
CA GLY A 108 24.38 9.71 13.90
C GLY A 108 25.56 9.20 13.11
N ALA A 109 25.62 7.91 12.89
CA ALA A 109 26.70 7.29 12.13
C ALA A 109 28.08 7.61 12.67
N ARG A 110 28.17 7.72 13.96
CA ARG A 110 29.44 7.97 14.56
C ARG A 110 30.16 6.71 14.72
N GLY A 111 30.91 6.43 14.04
CA GLY A 111 31.57 5.15 14.20
C GLY A 111 31.89 4.90 15.63
#